data_82b512756f15cc8b83614d08c4023920
#
_entry.id   82b512756f15cc8b83614d08c4023920
#
_cell.length_a   1.000
_cell.length_b   1.000
_cell.length_c   1.000
_cell.angle_alpha   90.00
_cell.angle_beta   90.00
_cell.angle_gamma   90.00
#
_symmetry.space_group_name_H-M   'P 1'
#
loop_
_entity.id
_entity.type
_entity.pdbx_description
1 polymer ?
#
loop_
_entity_poly.entity_id
_entity_poly.type
_entity_poly.pdbx_seq_one_letter_code
_entity_poly.pdbx_strand_id
1 'polypeptide(L)'
;MKAEILRLLRETDGYVSGQELCNQFGVSRTAVWKAINQLKEAGYEIEAVQNKGYHLVSVPDRMDEVELESIRKTEWAGAETYYFDKIDSTNTKAKELAEEGHPSGTFVVADQQTAGKGRRGRSWDSLPGTGIYMTLMLKPDINPNHASMLTLVTAMAVANAMHRVTGAEALIKWPNDIVINGKKICGILTEMSAQFDYINHIVIGIGINVHNESFPEELQDHAGSLLLECGKRVHRADLIEAFLEEFERLYAIYLQTEDLSALQEEYDQLLVNRGRQVRVLDPKEPFEGKAMGITKKGELIVDTWESRKLVSSGEVSVRGIYGYV
;
A
#
# COMPACT_ATOMS: atom_id res chain seq x y z
N MET A 1 -14.29 0.93 20.52
CA MET A 1 -14.24 1.94 21.60
C MET A 1 -12.92 2.71 21.65
N LYS A 2 -11.72 2.07 21.79
CA LYS A 2 -10.44 2.83 21.80
C LYS A 2 -10.22 3.61 20.51
N ALA A 3 -10.43 3.00 19.37
CA ALA A 3 -10.31 3.65 18.06
C ALA A 3 -11.29 4.82 17.88
N GLU A 4 -12.51 4.67 18.33
CA GLU A 4 -13.54 5.71 18.25
C GLU A 4 -13.23 6.92 19.17
N ILE A 5 -12.72 6.64 20.38
CA ILE A 5 -12.24 7.69 21.28
C ILE A 5 -11.05 8.43 20.62
N LEU A 6 -10.09 7.69 20.07
CA LEU A 6 -8.92 8.26 19.42
C LEU A 6 -9.33 9.11 18.19
N ARG A 7 -10.27 8.63 17.38
CA ARG A 7 -10.85 9.38 16.26
C ARG A 7 -11.45 10.71 16.73
N LEU A 8 -12.28 10.68 17.75
CA LEU A 8 -12.89 11.89 18.27
C LEU A 8 -11.87 12.90 18.82
N LEU A 9 -10.83 12.39 19.50
CA LEU A 9 -9.74 13.25 19.99
C LEU A 9 -8.92 13.88 18.85
N ARG A 10 -8.78 13.22 17.69
CA ARG A 10 -8.12 13.74 16.49
C ARG A 10 -8.96 14.82 15.79
N GLU A 11 -10.27 14.60 15.71
CA GLU A 11 -11.20 15.48 15.01
C GLU A 11 -11.54 16.75 15.81
N THR A 12 -11.25 16.76 17.11
CA THR A 12 -11.59 17.87 17.99
C THR A 12 -10.39 18.79 18.24
N ASP A 13 -10.53 20.04 17.84
CA ASP A 13 -9.59 21.09 18.23
C ASP A 13 -9.75 21.41 19.72
N GLY A 14 -8.81 20.91 20.56
CA GLY A 14 -8.80 21.14 21.99
C GLY A 14 -9.24 19.95 22.85
N TYR A 15 -10.04 20.22 23.89
CA TYR A 15 -10.35 19.20 24.91
C TYR A 15 -11.74 18.60 24.71
N VAL A 16 -11.84 17.28 24.73
CA VAL A 16 -13.10 16.52 24.80
C VAL A 16 -13.38 16.17 26.25
N SER A 17 -14.55 16.54 26.77
CA SER A 17 -14.89 16.27 28.17
C SER A 17 -15.14 14.75 28.39
N GLY A 18 -14.75 14.24 29.56
CA GLY A 18 -15.02 12.86 29.91
C GLY A 18 -16.52 12.53 29.95
N GLN A 19 -17.40 13.52 30.21
CA GLN A 19 -18.85 13.35 30.18
C GLN A 19 -19.37 13.20 28.74
N GLU A 20 -18.81 13.96 27.80
CA GLU A 20 -19.12 13.86 26.37
C GLU A 20 -18.75 12.48 25.82
N LEU A 21 -17.56 11.96 26.13
CA LEU A 21 -17.15 10.59 25.78
C LEU A 21 -18.12 9.56 26.38
N CYS A 22 -18.53 9.71 27.64
CA CYS A 22 -19.53 8.82 28.25
C CYS A 22 -20.86 8.83 27.51
N ASN A 23 -21.35 10.02 27.16
CA ASN A 23 -22.63 10.19 26.48
C ASN A 23 -22.60 9.64 25.04
N GLN A 24 -21.53 9.94 24.31
CA GLN A 24 -21.39 9.53 22.91
C GLN A 24 -21.27 8.01 22.75
N PHE A 25 -20.52 7.38 23.63
CA PHE A 25 -20.27 5.91 23.53
C PHE A 25 -21.17 5.07 24.46
N GLY A 26 -22.03 5.68 25.24
CA GLY A 26 -22.94 4.96 26.16
C GLY A 26 -22.19 4.19 27.26
N VAL A 27 -21.03 4.69 27.71
CA VAL A 27 -20.15 3.99 28.66
C VAL A 27 -19.92 4.77 29.94
N SER A 28 -19.45 4.09 30.98
CA SER A 28 -19.13 4.73 32.27
C SER A 28 -17.85 5.56 32.20
N ARG A 29 -17.71 6.52 33.13
CA ARG A 29 -16.46 7.29 33.30
C ARG A 29 -15.25 6.43 33.55
N THR A 30 -15.40 5.32 34.26
CA THR A 30 -14.34 4.36 34.52
C THR A 30 -13.89 3.65 33.24
N ALA A 31 -14.83 3.34 32.33
CA ALA A 31 -14.51 2.72 31.04
C ALA A 31 -13.73 3.69 30.14
N VAL A 32 -14.15 4.97 30.08
CA VAL A 32 -13.42 6.04 29.36
C VAL A 32 -12.01 6.18 29.92
N TRP A 33 -11.89 6.33 31.25
CA TRP A 33 -10.58 6.47 31.91
C TRP A 33 -9.65 5.29 31.61
N LYS A 34 -10.18 4.06 31.66
CA LYS A 34 -9.42 2.85 31.33
C LYS A 34 -8.95 2.85 29.87
N ALA A 35 -9.83 3.25 28.93
CA ALA A 35 -9.47 3.34 27.50
C ALA A 35 -8.38 4.39 27.24
N ILE A 36 -8.51 5.59 27.86
CA ILE A 36 -7.49 6.64 27.77
C ILE A 36 -6.14 6.17 28.33
N ASN A 37 -6.13 5.50 29.48
CA ASN A 37 -4.88 4.98 30.04
C ASN A 37 -4.23 3.92 29.15
N GLN A 38 -5.02 3.03 28.56
CA GLN A 38 -4.48 2.05 27.59
C GLN A 38 -3.91 2.73 26.34
N LEU A 39 -4.51 3.82 25.84
CA LEU A 39 -3.93 4.61 24.76
C LEU A 39 -2.61 5.27 25.18
N LYS A 40 -2.54 5.83 26.40
CA LYS A 40 -1.29 6.40 26.95
C LYS A 40 -0.20 5.31 27.08
N GLU A 41 -0.54 4.12 27.59
CA GLU A 41 0.38 2.97 27.68
C GLU A 41 0.86 2.52 26.28
N ALA A 42 0.03 2.68 25.25
CA ALA A 42 0.38 2.43 23.85
C ALA A 42 1.24 3.53 23.21
N GLY A 43 1.56 4.60 23.93
CA GLY A 43 2.46 5.67 23.49
C GLY A 43 1.77 6.95 22.99
N TYR A 44 0.43 7.03 23.01
CA TYR A 44 -0.26 8.26 22.66
C TYR A 44 -0.08 9.31 23.78
N GLU A 45 0.34 10.50 23.41
CA GLU A 45 0.40 11.61 24.36
C GLU A 45 -0.98 12.29 24.48
N ILE A 46 -1.68 11.96 25.55
CA ILE A 46 -3.00 12.52 25.84
C ILE A 46 -2.93 13.32 27.13
N GLU A 47 -3.14 14.63 27.05
CA GLU A 47 -3.32 15.46 28.22
C GLU A 47 -4.68 15.23 28.87
N ALA A 48 -4.71 15.28 30.21
CA ALA A 48 -5.94 15.23 31.00
C ALA A 48 -5.96 16.44 31.94
N VAL A 49 -6.87 17.38 31.70
CA VAL A 49 -7.00 18.61 32.49
C VAL A 49 -8.33 18.58 33.23
N GLN A 50 -8.25 18.82 34.55
CA GLN A 50 -9.45 18.85 35.40
C GLN A 50 -10.45 19.90 34.89
N ASN A 51 -11.71 19.51 34.79
CA ASN A 51 -12.84 20.30 34.27
C ASN A 51 -12.79 20.68 32.79
N LYS A 52 -11.74 20.30 32.05
CA LYS A 52 -11.65 20.45 30.58
C LYS A 52 -11.86 19.14 29.86
N GLY A 53 -11.16 18.06 30.28
CA GLY A 53 -11.21 16.76 29.64
C GLY A 53 -9.88 16.28 29.11
N TYR A 54 -9.89 15.63 27.96
CA TYR A 54 -8.77 14.99 27.30
C TYR A 54 -8.43 15.68 25.97
N HIS A 55 -7.15 15.84 25.70
CA HIS A 55 -6.64 16.42 24.46
C HIS A 55 -5.50 15.56 23.92
N LEU A 56 -5.53 15.19 22.65
CA LEU A 56 -4.48 14.44 21.98
C LEU A 56 -3.34 15.40 21.56
N VAL A 57 -2.15 15.21 22.10
CA VAL A 57 -0.98 16.06 21.84
C VAL A 57 -0.13 15.48 20.71
N SER A 58 0.16 14.19 20.78
CA SER A 58 0.95 13.49 19.75
C SER A 58 0.57 12.02 19.63
N VAL A 59 0.88 11.44 18.48
CA VAL A 59 0.61 10.06 18.13
C VAL A 59 1.92 9.31 17.86
N PRO A 60 2.07 8.07 18.35
CA PRO A 60 3.22 7.22 18.02
C PRO A 60 3.12 6.69 16.59
N ASP A 61 4.25 6.32 15.99
CA ASP A 61 4.27 5.65 14.68
C ASP A 61 3.86 4.17 14.82
N ARG A 62 2.55 3.93 14.83
CA ARG A 62 1.91 2.60 14.95
C ARG A 62 1.08 2.29 13.72
N MET A 63 0.84 0.98 13.51
CA MET A 63 -0.02 0.48 12.40
C MET A 63 -1.01 -0.59 12.90
N ASP A 64 -1.27 -0.64 14.23
CA ASP A 64 -2.21 -1.61 14.79
C ASP A 64 -3.67 -1.27 14.45
N GLU A 65 -4.57 -2.23 14.72
CA GLU A 65 -5.99 -2.09 14.39
C GLU A 65 -6.61 -0.84 15.01
N VAL A 66 -6.19 -0.44 16.23
CA VAL A 66 -6.73 0.74 16.90
C VAL A 66 -6.33 2.01 16.16
N GLU A 67 -5.06 2.11 15.76
CA GLU A 67 -4.56 3.25 14.99
C GLU A 67 -5.26 3.34 13.64
N LEU A 68 -5.23 2.25 12.86
CA LEU A 68 -5.78 2.23 11.50
C LEU A 68 -7.31 2.47 11.51
N GLU A 69 -8.05 1.85 12.43
CA GLU A 69 -9.48 2.09 12.57
C GLU A 69 -9.77 3.56 12.96
N SER A 70 -8.91 4.18 13.78
CA SER A 70 -9.13 5.56 14.23
C SER A 70 -9.02 6.60 13.12
N ILE A 71 -8.24 6.33 12.08
CA ILE A 71 -8.00 7.24 10.95
C ILE A 71 -8.74 6.85 9.67
N ARG A 72 -9.31 5.64 9.62
CA ARG A 72 -9.94 5.06 8.44
C ARG A 72 -11.10 5.92 7.90
N LYS A 73 -11.05 6.23 6.61
CA LYS A 73 -12.06 7.01 5.86
C LYS A 73 -12.74 6.20 4.76
N THR A 74 -12.15 5.04 4.41
CA THR A 74 -12.68 4.14 3.38
C THR A 74 -13.99 3.49 3.82
N GLU A 75 -14.82 3.13 2.87
CA GLU A 75 -16.08 2.43 3.14
C GLU A 75 -15.84 0.94 3.40
N TRP A 76 -15.08 0.28 2.51
CA TRP A 76 -14.87 -1.17 2.56
C TRP A 76 -13.40 -1.60 2.63
N ALA A 77 -12.47 -0.88 1.98
CA ALA A 77 -11.06 -1.23 2.01
C ALA A 77 -10.49 -1.05 3.42
N GLY A 78 -9.95 -2.12 4.01
CA GLY A 78 -9.43 -2.11 5.38
C GLY A 78 -10.52 -2.04 6.46
N ALA A 79 -11.81 -2.25 6.14
CA ALA A 79 -12.87 -2.30 7.16
C ALA A 79 -12.67 -3.46 8.14
N GLU A 80 -12.07 -4.53 7.69
CA GLU A 80 -11.61 -5.65 8.51
C GLU A 80 -10.09 -5.73 8.44
N THR A 81 -9.40 -5.30 9.49
CA THR A 81 -7.95 -5.18 9.56
C THR A 81 -7.37 -6.11 10.61
N TYR A 82 -6.28 -6.80 10.26
CA TYR A 82 -5.49 -7.69 11.10
C TYR A 82 -4.06 -7.21 11.17
N TYR A 83 -3.59 -6.90 12.36
CA TYR A 83 -2.21 -6.48 12.61
C TYR A 83 -1.38 -7.58 13.29
N PHE A 84 -0.12 -7.68 12.90
CA PHE A 84 0.84 -8.61 13.51
C PHE A 84 2.17 -7.88 13.78
N ASP A 85 2.68 -7.97 15.01
CA ASP A 85 4.05 -7.51 15.30
C ASP A 85 5.06 -8.31 14.46
N LYS A 86 4.80 -9.62 14.28
CA LYS A 86 5.64 -10.52 13.50
C LYS A 86 4.83 -11.65 12.90
N ILE A 87 5.03 -11.90 11.60
CA ILE A 87 4.40 -12.99 10.85
C ILE A 87 5.37 -13.57 9.83
N ASP A 88 5.07 -14.70 9.23
CA ASP A 88 5.82 -15.22 8.07
C ASP A 88 5.60 -14.35 6.83
N SER A 89 4.34 -14.16 6.40
CA SER A 89 3.97 -13.34 5.25
C SER A 89 2.53 -12.85 5.35
N THR A 90 2.31 -11.56 5.13
CA THR A 90 0.96 -10.97 5.06
C THR A 90 0.14 -11.55 3.91
N ASN A 91 0.76 -11.89 2.76
CA ASN A 91 0.08 -12.58 1.65
C ASN A 91 -0.40 -13.98 2.06
N THR A 92 0.42 -14.74 2.79
CA THR A 92 0.02 -16.07 3.28
C THR A 92 -1.19 -15.95 4.18
N LYS A 93 -1.15 -15.03 5.15
CA LYS A 93 -2.27 -14.81 6.09
C LYS A 93 -3.54 -14.33 5.39
N ALA A 94 -3.41 -13.42 4.42
CA ALA A 94 -4.56 -12.95 3.65
C ALA A 94 -5.24 -14.07 2.84
N LYS A 95 -4.46 -15.04 2.31
CA LYS A 95 -5.01 -16.23 1.64
C LYS A 95 -5.78 -17.13 2.61
N GLU A 96 -5.22 -17.37 3.80
CA GLU A 96 -5.91 -18.12 4.85
C GLU A 96 -7.26 -17.47 5.20
N LEU A 97 -7.28 -16.17 5.47
CA LEU A 97 -8.50 -15.43 5.76
C LEU A 97 -9.51 -15.49 4.60
N ALA A 98 -9.03 -15.44 3.35
CA ALA A 98 -9.90 -15.59 2.17
C ALA A 98 -10.58 -16.98 2.14
N GLU A 99 -9.86 -18.05 2.48
CA GLU A 99 -10.35 -19.43 2.56
C GLU A 99 -11.29 -19.62 3.76
N GLU A 100 -11.06 -18.91 4.87
CA GLU A 100 -11.95 -18.86 6.04
C GLU A 100 -13.25 -18.08 5.78
N GLY A 101 -13.37 -17.42 4.63
CA GLY A 101 -14.61 -16.76 4.20
C GLY A 101 -14.69 -15.26 4.51
N HIS A 102 -13.60 -14.63 4.94
CA HIS A 102 -13.56 -13.19 5.20
C HIS A 102 -13.93 -12.35 3.97
N PRO A 103 -14.50 -11.15 4.14
CA PRO A 103 -15.02 -10.33 3.04
C PRO A 103 -13.92 -9.74 2.17
N SER A 104 -14.29 -9.33 0.94
CA SER A 104 -13.45 -8.47 0.09
C SER A 104 -13.12 -7.17 0.82
N GLY A 105 -11.88 -6.71 0.75
CA GLY A 105 -11.39 -5.56 1.52
C GLY A 105 -10.72 -5.91 2.84
N THR A 106 -10.68 -7.19 3.22
CA THR A 106 -9.88 -7.64 4.38
C THR A 106 -8.42 -7.26 4.19
N PHE A 107 -7.83 -6.69 5.22
CA PHE A 107 -6.51 -6.08 5.19
C PHE A 107 -5.60 -6.66 6.26
N VAL A 108 -4.41 -7.08 5.86
CA VAL A 108 -3.39 -7.65 6.76
C VAL A 108 -2.17 -6.75 6.77
N VAL A 109 -1.73 -6.36 7.97
CA VAL A 109 -0.55 -5.51 8.16
C VAL A 109 0.41 -6.18 9.13
N ALA A 110 1.70 -6.05 8.91
CA ALA A 110 2.73 -6.54 9.83
C ALA A 110 3.86 -5.52 10.01
N ASP A 111 4.41 -5.46 11.22
CA ASP A 111 5.64 -4.70 11.48
C ASP A 111 6.89 -5.46 11.03
N GLN A 112 6.84 -6.81 11.04
CA GLN A 112 7.92 -7.68 10.56
C GLN A 112 7.38 -8.88 9.80
N GLN A 113 8.06 -9.24 8.68
CA GLN A 113 7.87 -10.54 8.03
C GLN A 113 9.15 -11.37 8.10
N THR A 114 9.03 -12.68 8.36
CA THR A 114 10.17 -13.60 8.37
C THR A 114 10.38 -14.32 7.04
N ALA A 115 9.36 -14.33 6.19
CA ALA A 115 9.37 -14.96 4.87
C ALA A 115 8.66 -14.07 3.83
N GLY A 116 8.95 -12.76 3.85
CA GLY A 116 8.43 -11.79 2.89
C GLY A 116 8.77 -12.19 1.45
N LYS A 117 7.79 -12.14 0.55
CA LYS A 117 7.89 -12.62 -0.83
C LYS A 117 7.87 -11.46 -1.82
N GLY A 118 8.71 -11.55 -2.83
CA GLY A 118 8.68 -10.73 -4.03
C GLY A 118 8.41 -11.58 -5.27
N ARG A 119 8.29 -10.95 -6.43
CA ARG A 119 8.08 -11.65 -7.72
C ARG A 119 9.25 -12.58 -8.04
N ARG A 120 8.95 -13.67 -8.77
CA ARG A 120 9.93 -14.63 -9.28
C ARG A 120 10.75 -15.30 -8.18
N GLY A 121 10.14 -15.59 -7.04
CA GLY A 121 10.79 -16.29 -5.91
C GLY A 121 11.81 -15.47 -5.13
N ARG A 122 11.91 -14.16 -5.36
CA ARG A 122 12.77 -13.27 -4.56
C ARG A 122 12.18 -13.06 -3.18
N SER A 123 13.03 -12.82 -2.19
CA SER A 123 12.63 -12.38 -0.86
C SER A 123 12.36 -10.85 -0.85
N TRP A 124 11.57 -10.43 0.11
CA TRP A 124 11.40 -9.02 0.50
C TRP A 124 11.84 -8.87 1.95
N ASP A 125 12.92 -8.15 2.18
CA ASP A 125 13.42 -7.86 3.52
C ASP A 125 12.42 -7.01 4.29
N SER A 126 12.03 -7.47 5.49
CA SER A 126 10.93 -6.91 6.26
C SER A 126 11.34 -6.75 7.73
N LEU A 127 12.21 -5.77 7.99
CA LEU A 127 12.72 -5.47 9.34
C LEU A 127 11.67 -4.69 10.16
N PRO A 128 11.56 -4.94 11.47
CA PRO A 128 10.60 -4.24 12.32
C PRO A 128 10.90 -2.74 12.40
N GLY A 129 9.86 -1.92 12.46
CA GLY A 129 9.96 -0.46 12.61
C GLY A 129 10.43 0.30 11.37
N THR A 130 10.79 -0.38 10.26
CA THR A 130 11.41 0.27 9.10
C THR A 130 10.52 0.41 7.88
N GLY A 131 9.53 -0.44 7.74
CA GLY A 131 8.69 -0.49 6.54
C GLY A 131 7.21 -0.64 6.83
N ILE A 132 6.44 -0.68 5.76
CA ILE A 132 5.04 -1.11 5.74
C ILE A 132 4.99 -2.41 4.96
N TYR A 133 4.48 -3.48 5.58
CA TYR A 133 4.26 -4.77 4.96
C TYR A 133 2.79 -5.09 5.10
N MET A 134 2.07 -5.01 4.00
CA MET A 134 0.62 -5.09 4.01
C MET A 134 0.09 -5.89 2.82
N THR A 135 -1.11 -6.43 2.97
CA THR A 135 -1.81 -7.17 1.93
C THR A 135 -3.29 -6.83 1.96
N LEU A 136 -3.82 -6.39 0.83
CA LEU A 136 -5.25 -6.21 0.61
C LEU A 136 -5.80 -7.46 -0.11
N MET A 137 -6.84 -8.06 0.46
CA MET A 137 -7.53 -9.22 -0.11
C MET A 137 -8.81 -8.78 -0.81
N LEU A 138 -9.01 -9.27 -2.03
CA LEU A 138 -10.16 -8.96 -2.87
C LEU A 138 -10.86 -10.24 -3.33
N LYS A 139 -12.18 -10.15 -3.50
CA LYS A 139 -13.02 -11.17 -4.16
C LYS A 139 -13.83 -10.49 -5.26
N PRO A 140 -13.17 -10.05 -6.34
CA PRO A 140 -13.85 -9.32 -7.41
C PRO A 140 -14.63 -10.26 -8.32
N ASP A 141 -15.77 -9.79 -8.81
CA ASP A 141 -16.52 -10.43 -9.89
C ASP A 141 -16.07 -9.85 -11.25
N ILE A 142 -14.87 -10.24 -11.69
CA ILE A 142 -14.27 -9.83 -12.97
C ILE A 142 -13.72 -11.04 -13.70
N ASN A 143 -13.45 -10.89 -15.00
CA ASN A 143 -12.77 -11.94 -15.76
C ASN A 143 -11.34 -12.19 -15.20
N PRO A 144 -10.94 -13.47 -14.92
CA PRO A 144 -9.60 -13.79 -14.42
C PRO A 144 -8.45 -13.21 -15.25
N ASN A 145 -8.61 -13.07 -16.57
CA ASN A 145 -7.61 -12.46 -17.44
C ASN A 145 -7.37 -10.97 -17.18
N HIS A 146 -8.30 -10.31 -16.48
CA HIS A 146 -8.21 -8.88 -16.13
C HIS A 146 -7.52 -8.64 -14.78
N ALA A 147 -7.34 -9.69 -13.97
CA ALA A 147 -6.80 -9.59 -12.61
C ALA A 147 -5.39 -8.98 -12.55
N SER A 148 -4.55 -9.19 -13.57
CA SER A 148 -3.20 -8.64 -13.63
C SER A 148 -3.15 -7.11 -13.63
N MET A 149 -4.20 -6.45 -14.15
CA MET A 149 -4.33 -5.00 -14.18
C MET A 149 -4.49 -4.39 -12.77
N LEU A 150 -4.96 -5.16 -11.79
CA LEU A 150 -5.03 -4.71 -10.39
C LEU A 150 -3.65 -4.38 -9.80
N THR A 151 -2.59 -4.98 -10.31
CA THR A 151 -1.21 -4.58 -9.95
C THR A 151 -0.94 -3.13 -10.37
N LEU A 152 -1.42 -2.72 -11.55
CA LEU A 152 -1.22 -1.37 -12.08
C LEU A 152 -2.10 -0.35 -11.34
N VAL A 153 -3.35 -0.70 -11.05
CA VAL A 153 -4.27 0.10 -10.21
C VAL A 153 -3.64 0.34 -8.82
N THR A 154 -3.11 -0.73 -8.22
CA THR A 154 -2.41 -0.64 -6.92
C THR A 154 -1.18 0.25 -7.00
N ALA A 155 -0.40 0.15 -8.09
CA ALA A 155 0.80 0.97 -8.27
C ALA A 155 0.45 2.48 -8.35
N MET A 156 -0.64 2.84 -9.04
CA MET A 156 -1.16 4.21 -9.05
C MET A 156 -1.56 4.67 -7.65
N ALA A 157 -2.33 3.84 -6.93
CA ALA A 157 -2.77 4.17 -5.57
C ALA A 157 -1.60 4.42 -4.62
N VAL A 158 -0.57 3.57 -4.67
CA VAL A 158 0.65 3.75 -3.84
C VAL A 158 1.43 5.00 -4.25
N ALA A 159 1.60 5.26 -5.54
CA ALA A 159 2.32 6.44 -6.02
C ALA A 159 1.60 7.74 -5.59
N ASN A 160 0.28 7.81 -5.78
CA ASN A 160 -0.55 8.94 -5.36
C ASN A 160 -0.52 9.14 -3.83
N ALA A 161 -0.62 8.05 -3.05
CA ALA A 161 -0.54 8.10 -1.59
C ALA A 161 0.83 8.63 -1.12
N MET A 162 1.93 8.14 -1.71
CA MET A 162 3.27 8.63 -1.39
C MET A 162 3.41 10.13 -1.70
N HIS A 163 2.94 10.56 -2.87
CA HIS A 163 2.95 11.97 -3.24
C HIS A 163 2.14 12.82 -2.25
N ARG A 164 0.93 12.39 -1.89
CA ARG A 164 0.06 13.09 -0.93
C ARG A 164 0.71 13.26 0.45
N VAL A 165 1.39 12.22 0.95
CA VAL A 165 1.97 12.23 2.31
C VAL A 165 3.32 12.92 2.35
N THR A 166 4.15 12.76 1.32
CA THR A 166 5.54 13.23 1.33
C THR A 166 5.78 14.49 0.49
N GLY A 167 4.95 14.75 -0.50
CA GLY A 167 5.17 15.75 -1.55
C GLY A 167 6.20 15.32 -2.60
N ALA A 168 6.80 14.13 -2.48
CA ALA A 168 7.80 13.64 -3.44
C ALA A 168 7.16 13.13 -4.73
N GLU A 169 7.90 13.21 -5.83
CA GLU A 169 7.51 12.64 -7.11
C GLU A 169 7.73 11.12 -7.09
N ALA A 170 6.69 10.37 -6.71
CA ALA A 170 6.68 8.92 -6.74
C ALA A 170 6.21 8.43 -8.11
N LEU A 171 7.06 7.70 -8.82
CA LEU A 171 6.81 7.23 -10.18
C LEU A 171 6.71 5.70 -10.23
N ILE A 172 5.96 5.19 -11.21
CA ILE A 172 5.77 3.77 -11.43
C ILE A 172 6.84 3.25 -12.40
N LYS A 173 7.63 2.30 -11.92
CA LYS A 173 8.42 1.45 -12.81
C LYS A 173 7.60 0.21 -13.14
N TRP A 174 7.11 0.16 -14.36
CA TRP A 174 6.24 -0.93 -14.83
C TRP A 174 6.85 -2.32 -14.59
N PRO A 175 6.06 -3.29 -14.14
CA PRO A 175 4.62 -3.20 -13.86
C PRO A 175 4.28 -2.97 -12.38
N ASN A 176 5.22 -3.07 -11.42
CA ASN A 176 4.92 -3.35 -10.02
C ASN A 176 5.84 -2.68 -8.99
N ASP A 177 6.73 -1.80 -9.41
CA ASP A 177 7.66 -1.12 -8.52
C ASP A 177 7.36 0.40 -8.49
N ILE A 178 7.46 1.02 -7.30
CA ILE A 178 7.42 2.48 -7.16
C ILE A 178 8.82 2.98 -6.88
N VAL A 179 9.21 4.05 -7.55
CA VAL A 179 10.52 4.66 -7.45
C VAL A 179 10.43 6.14 -7.11
N ILE A 180 11.38 6.60 -6.31
CA ILE A 180 11.66 8.03 -6.06
C ILE A 180 13.16 8.23 -6.33
N ASN A 181 13.52 9.27 -7.06
CA ASN A 181 14.91 9.55 -7.46
C ASN A 181 15.62 8.35 -8.13
N GLY A 182 14.87 7.50 -8.84
CA GLY A 182 15.40 6.29 -9.50
C GLY A 182 15.66 5.10 -8.56
N LYS A 183 15.41 5.24 -7.25
CA LYS A 183 15.53 4.17 -6.24
C LYS A 183 14.17 3.51 -5.99
N LYS A 184 14.16 2.18 -5.88
CA LYS A 184 12.95 1.41 -5.54
C LYS A 184 12.56 1.63 -4.08
N ILE A 185 11.37 2.19 -3.87
CA ILE A 185 10.78 2.42 -2.56
C ILE A 185 9.74 1.34 -2.23
N CYS A 186 8.97 0.90 -3.24
CA CYS A 186 7.91 -0.08 -3.06
C CYS A 186 7.97 -1.19 -4.09
N GLY A 187 7.55 -2.39 -3.68
CA GLY A 187 7.28 -3.53 -4.54
C GLY A 187 5.89 -4.09 -4.28
N ILE A 188 5.18 -4.44 -5.36
CA ILE A 188 3.83 -5.00 -5.31
C ILE A 188 3.87 -6.44 -5.82
N LEU A 189 3.21 -7.36 -5.10
CA LEU A 189 3.07 -8.77 -5.46
C LEU A 189 1.60 -9.16 -5.43
N THR A 190 1.00 -9.29 -6.60
CA THR A 190 -0.37 -9.79 -6.76
C THR A 190 -0.34 -11.29 -7.00
N GLU A 191 -1.10 -12.03 -6.20
CA GLU A 191 -1.32 -13.47 -6.35
C GLU A 191 -2.81 -13.74 -6.40
N MET A 192 -3.23 -14.69 -7.23
CA MET A 192 -4.63 -15.00 -7.47
C MET A 192 -4.88 -16.49 -7.28
N SER A 193 -6.01 -16.82 -6.65
CA SER A 193 -6.64 -18.12 -6.70
C SER A 193 -7.87 -18.02 -7.58
N ALA A 194 -7.90 -18.76 -8.67
CA ALA A 194 -8.99 -18.73 -9.64
C ALA A 194 -9.28 -20.12 -10.18
N GLN A 195 -10.51 -20.32 -10.65
CA GLN A 195 -10.90 -21.42 -11.52
C GLN A 195 -11.00 -20.93 -12.97
N PHE A 196 -11.50 -21.76 -13.86
CA PHE A 196 -11.50 -21.44 -15.29
C PHE A 196 -12.23 -20.12 -15.63
N ASP A 197 -13.32 -19.85 -14.93
CA ASP A 197 -14.26 -18.76 -15.23
C ASP A 197 -14.52 -17.79 -14.07
N TYR A 198 -13.95 -18.03 -12.89
CA TYR A 198 -14.13 -17.14 -11.76
C TYR A 198 -12.92 -17.06 -10.83
N ILE A 199 -12.84 -15.98 -10.07
CA ILE A 199 -11.79 -15.71 -9.09
C ILE A 199 -12.29 -16.08 -7.71
N ASN A 200 -11.56 -16.96 -7.01
CA ASN A 200 -11.82 -17.23 -5.60
C ASN A 200 -11.42 -16.04 -4.73
N HIS A 201 -10.19 -15.57 -4.91
CA HIS A 201 -9.66 -14.37 -4.28
C HIS A 201 -8.39 -13.88 -4.99
N ILE A 202 -8.09 -12.62 -4.79
CA ILE A 202 -6.81 -11.98 -5.14
C ILE A 202 -6.22 -11.42 -3.86
N VAL A 203 -4.93 -11.64 -3.63
CA VAL A 203 -4.18 -10.97 -2.56
C VAL A 203 -3.12 -10.09 -3.20
N ILE A 204 -3.08 -8.83 -2.77
CA ILE A 204 -2.17 -7.81 -3.28
C ILE A 204 -1.24 -7.42 -2.15
N GLY A 205 -0.05 -8.01 -2.13
CA GLY A 205 1.01 -7.70 -1.19
C GLY A 205 1.76 -6.45 -1.60
N ILE A 206 1.99 -5.56 -0.64
CA ILE A 206 2.66 -4.29 -0.83
C ILE A 206 3.73 -4.14 0.24
N GLY A 207 4.99 -4.04 -0.19
CA GLY A 207 6.12 -3.76 0.69
C GLY A 207 6.65 -2.35 0.41
N ILE A 208 6.72 -1.49 1.42
CA ILE A 208 7.22 -0.12 1.31
C ILE A 208 8.38 0.08 2.27
N ASN A 209 9.51 0.53 1.75
CA ASN A 209 10.64 0.98 2.54
C ASN A 209 10.36 2.41 3.03
N VAL A 210 10.16 2.58 4.34
CA VAL A 210 9.77 3.88 4.93
C VAL A 210 10.92 4.51 5.69
N HIS A 211 11.39 3.85 6.76
CA HIS A 211 12.39 4.37 7.68
C HIS A 211 13.74 3.65 7.60
N ASN A 212 13.98 2.83 6.57
CA ASN A 212 15.27 2.20 6.36
C ASN A 212 16.35 3.28 6.22
N GLU A 213 17.40 3.21 7.04
CA GLU A 213 18.52 4.16 7.05
C GLU A 213 19.68 3.70 6.17
N SER A 214 19.69 2.41 5.79
CA SER A 214 20.69 1.81 4.90
C SER A 214 20.16 0.55 4.25
N PHE A 215 20.83 0.10 3.20
CA PHE A 215 20.58 -1.15 2.49
C PHE A 215 21.89 -1.93 2.33
N PRO A 216 21.85 -3.28 2.17
CA PRO A 216 23.01 -4.08 1.79
C PRO A 216 23.70 -3.51 0.53
N GLU A 217 25.02 -3.67 0.44
CA GLU A 217 25.85 -3.07 -0.62
C GLU A 217 25.34 -3.39 -2.03
N GLU A 218 24.88 -4.61 -2.26
CA GLU A 218 24.32 -5.07 -3.52
C GLU A 218 22.98 -4.40 -3.90
N LEU A 219 22.30 -3.76 -2.96
CA LEU A 219 21.01 -3.07 -3.17
C LEU A 219 21.12 -1.55 -3.15
N GLN A 220 22.22 -0.98 -2.65
CA GLN A 220 22.36 0.47 -2.44
C GLN A 220 22.13 1.29 -3.71
N ASP A 221 22.48 0.75 -4.89
CA ASP A 221 22.26 1.44 -6.17
C ASP A 221 20.83 1.46 -6.64
N HIS A 222 19.98 0.56 -6.12
CA HIS A 222 18.63 0.31 -6.64
C HIS A 222 17.52 0.47 -5.62
N ALA A 223 17.81 0.27 -4.33
CA ALA A 223 16.85 0.43 -3.25
C ALA A 223 16.96 1.79 -2.56
N GLY A 224 15.84 2.32 -2.13
CA GLY A 224 15.71 3.53 -1.33
C GLY A 224 14.59 3.38 -0.32
N SER A 225 14.44 4.38 0.53
CA SER A 225 13.33 4.52 1.49
C SER A 225 12.79 5.94 1.46
N LEU A 226 11.57 6.13 1.97
CA LEU A 226 11.01 7.48 2.09
C LEU A 226 11.91 8.38 2.96
N LEU A 227 12.50 7.83 4.02
CA LEU A 227 13.43 8.61 4.86
C LEU A 227 14.66 9.08 4.09
N LEU A 228 15.30 8.20 3.31
CA LEU A 228 16.52 8.54 2.55
C LEU A 228 16.23 9.49 1.39
N GLU A 229 15.13 9.25 0.66
CA GLU A 229 14.84 10.00 -0.57
C GLU A 229 14.07 11.31 -0.32
N CYS A 230 13.29 11.40 0.77
CA CYS A 230 12.50 12.59 1.10
C CYS A 230 13.06 13.37 2.30
N GLY A 231 14.00 12.80 3.08
CA GLY A 231 14.59 13.43 4.27
C GLY A 231 13.61 13.64 5.42
N LYS A 232 12.47 12.95 5.42
CA LYS A 232 11.40 13.11 6.42
C LYS A 232 10.95 11.76 6.97
N ARG A 233 10.71 11.70 8.28
CA ARG A 233 9.96 10.60 8.86
C ARG A 233 8.47 10.83 8.61
N VAL A 234 7.78 9.80 8.17
CA VAL A 234 6.33 9.82 7.93
C VAL A 234 5.65 8.87 8.91
N HIS A 235 4.44 9.18 9.36
CA HIS A 235 3.63 8.22 10.07
C HIS A 235 3.14 7.15 9.10
N ARG A 236 3.50 5.89 9.37
CA ARG A 236 3.19 4.76 8.48
C ARG A 236 1.70 4.54 8.31
N ALA A 237 0.92 4.77 9.37
CA ALA A 237 -0.54 4.68 9.31
C ALA A 237 -1.16 5.69 8.36
N ASP A 238 -0.66 6.93 8.31
CA ASP A 238 -1.16 7.95 7.38
C ASP A 238 -0.93 7.57 5.92
N LEU A 239 0.20 6.90 5.64
CA LEU A 239 0.48 6.40 4.29
C LEU A 239 -0.42 5.21 3.92
N ILE A 240 -0.70 4.32 4.88
CA ILE A 240 -1.65 3.22 4.70
C ILE A 240 -3.04 3.76 4.38
N GLU A 241 -3.53 4.72 5.17
CA GLU A 241 -4.86 5.32 4.95
C GLU A 241 -4.93 6.02 3.60
N ALA A 242 -3.90 6.82 3.26
CA ALA A 242 -3.82 7.48 1.96
C ALA A 242 -3.87 6.47 0.79
N PHE A 243 -3.19 5.32 0.95
CA PHE A 243 -3.23 4.24 -0.03
C PHE A 243 -4.63 3.61 -0.14
N LEU A 244 -5.27 3.29 0.98
CA LEU A 244 -6.59 2.66 0.97
C LEU A 244 -7.65 3.56 0.32
N GLU A 245 -7.65 4.87 0.63
CA GLU A 245 -8.54 5.84 -0.02
C GLU A 245 -8.32 5.90 -1.54
N GLU A 246 -7.05 6.01 -1.99
CA GLU A 246 -6.73 6.07 -3.41
C GLU A 246 -7.06 4.76 -4.13
N PHE A 247 -6.79 3.62 -3.48
CA PHE A 247 -7.13 2.31 -4.03
C PHE A 247 -8.63 2.16 -4.22
N GLU A 248 -9.44 2.50 -3.21
CA GLU A 248 -10.91 2.41 -3.29
C GLU A 248 -11.47 3.26 -4.43
N ARG A 249 -10.95 4.48 -4.60
CA ARG A 249 -11.29 5.39 -5.71
C ARG A 249 -10.93 4.80 -7.07
N LEU A 250 -9.69 4.38 -7.26
CA LEU A 250 -9.19 3.87 -8.54
C LEU A 250 -9.80 2.52 -8.90
N TYR A 251 -10.03 1.67 -7.91
CA TYR A 251 -10.67 0.37 -8.09
C TYR A 251 -12.13 0.52 -8.53
N ALA A 252 -12.87 1.49 -7.97
CA ALA A 252 -14.23 1.79 -8.42
C ALA A 252 -14.27 2.25 -9.89
N ILE A 253 -13.29 3.03 -10.34
CA ILE A 253 -13.18 3.43 -11.76
C ILE A 253 -12.84 2.21 -12.64
N TYR A 254 -11.89 1.38 -12.21
CA TYR A 254 -11.50 0.17 -12.92
C TYR A 254 -12.66 -0.80 -13.13
N LEU A 255 -13.49 -1.01 -12.11
CA LEU A 255 -14.65 -1.91 -12.19
C LEU A 255 -15.72 -1.48 -13.20
N GLN A 256 -15.76 -0.21 -13.63
CA GLN A 256 -16.74 0.27 -14.62
C GLN A 256 -16.48 -0.30 -16.01
N THR A 257 -15.24 -0.56 -16.36
CA THR A 257 -14.84 -1.01 -17.70
C THR A 257 -14.09 -2.34 -17.69
N GLU A 258 -13.63 -2.79 -16.52
CA GLU A 258 -12.72 -3.92 -16.32
C GLU A 258 -11.45 -3.82 -17.19
N ASP A 259 -11.08 -2.62 -17.59
CA ASP A 259 -9.82 -2.31 -18.25
C ASP A 259 -9.27 -0.95 -17.76
N LEU A 260 -8.09 -0.56 -18.24
CA LEU A 260 -7.45 0.67 -17.83
C LEU A 260 -7.78 1.88 -18.71
N SER A 261 -8.79 1.81 -19.58
CA SER A 261 -9.11 2.90 -20.53
C SER A 261 -9.37 4.24 -19.84
N ALA A 262 -10.04 4.23 -18.69
CA ALA A 262 -10.31 5.43 -17.90
C ALA A 262 -9.11 5.91 -17.04
N LEU A 263 -8.11 5.07 -16.84
CA LEU A 263 -6.95 5.33 -15.98
C LEU A 263 -5.63 5.44 -16.75
N GLN A 264 -5.63 5.15 -18.04
CA GLN A 264 -4.42 5.02 -18.87
C GLN A 264 -3.62 6.31 -18.91
N GLU A 265 -4.27 7.46 -19.06
CA GLU A 265 -3.58 8.75 -19.14
C GLU A 265 -2.90 9.12 -17.81
N GLU A 266 -3.61 8.92 -16.68
CA GLU A 266 -3.06 9.13 -15.34
C GLU A 266 -1.89 8.16 -15.07
N TYR A 267 -2.03 6.88 -15.45
CA TYR A 267 -0.94 5.91 -15.34
C TYR A 267 0.28 6.29 -16.16
N ASP A 268 0.08 6.71 -17.41
CA ASP A 268 1.16 7.10 -18.33
C ASP A 268 1.93 8.35 -17.86
N GLN A 269 1.29 9.25 -17.10
CA GLN A 269 1.95 10.38 -16.45
C GLN A 269 2.86 9.94 -15.29
N LEU A 270 2.47 8.90 -14.57
CA LEU A 270 3.25 8.33 -13.47
C LEU A 270 4.36 7.37 -13.96
N LEU A 271 4.33 6.94 -15.21
CA LEU A 271 5.23 5.91 -15.74
C LEU A 271 6.64 6.44 -15.98
N VAL A 272 7.59 6.09 -15.11
CA VAL A 272 8.99 6.52 -15.20
C VAL A 272 9.69 6.07 -16.49
N ASN A 273 9.26 4.96 -17.06
CA ASN A 273 9.83 4.41 -18.29
C ASN A 273 9.35 5.12 -19.55
N ARG A 274 8.27 5.92 -19.50
CA ARG A 274 7.69 6.58 -20.67
C ARG A 274 8.70 7.51 -21.38
N GLY A 275 8.86 7.32 -22.66
CA GLY A 275 9.78 8.09 -23.48
C GLY A 275 11.25 7.67 -23.36
N ARG A 276 11.59 6.70 -22.50
CA ARG A 276 12.94 6.21 -22.26
C ARG A 276 13.24 4.94 -23.02
N GLN A 277 14.52 4.72 -23.30
CA GLN A 277 15.04 3.47 -23.83
C GLN A 277 15.06 2.44 -22.72
N VAL A 278 14.47 1.27 -22.98
CA VAL A 278 14.35 0.18 -22.02
C VAL A 278 14.84 -1.13 -22.62
N ARG A 279 15.33 -2.01 -21.76
CA ARG A 279 15.63 -3.40 -22.08
C ARG A 279 14.53 -4.28 -21.46
N VAL A 280 13.84 -5.01 -22.31
CA VAL A 280 12.85 -6.03 -21.93
C VAL A 280 13.57 -7.34 -21.76
N LEU A 281 13.62 -7.85 -20.53
CA LEU A 281 14.27 -9.11 -20.18
C LEU A 281 13.26 -10.26 -20.31
N ASP A 282 12.82 -10.49 -21.55
CA ASP A 282 12.00 -11.66 -21.87
C ASP A 282 12.87 -12.92 -21.82
N PRO A 283 12.44 -14.01 -21.15
CA PRO A 283 13.21 -15.24 -21.05
C PRO A 283 13.49 -15.92 -22.40
N LYS A 284 12.63 -15.68 -23.40
CA LYS A 284 12.74 -16.30 -24.73
C LYS A 284 13.50 -15.41 -25.71
N GLU A 285 13.14 -14.12 -25.74
CA GLU A 285 13.66 -13.17 -26.71
C GLU A 285 13.81 -11.78 -26.07
N PRO A 286 14.94 -11.50 -25.39
CA PRO A 286 15.19 -10.18 -24.85
C PRO A 286 15.37 -9.15 -25.98
N PHE A 287 14.84 -7.94 -25.81
CA PHE A 287 14.94 -6.87 -26.80
C PHE A 287 15.02 -5.51 -26.14
N GLU A 288 15.42 -4.50 -26.95
CA GLU A 288 15.48 -3.11 -26.53
C GLU A 288 14.55 -2.25 -27.38
N GLY A 289 14.05 -1.16 -26.81
CA GLY A 289 13.21 -0.21 -27.51
C GLY A 289 12.79 0.95 -26.62
N LYS A 290 12.03 1.88 -27.20
CA LYS A 290 11.52 3.03 -26.48
C LYS A 290 10.15 2.71 -25.87
N ALA A 291 10.01 2.83 -24.55
CA ALA A 291 8.73 2.68 -23.88
C ALA A 291 7.83 3.89 -24.19
N MET A 292 6.60 3.64 -24.64
CA MET A 292 5.70 4.69 -25.08
C MET A 292 4.55 4.98 -24.12
N GLY A 293 4.19 4.03 -23.26
CA GLY A 293 3.06 4.04 -22.35
C GLY A 293 2.49 2.64 -22.21
N ILE A 294 1.26 2.51 -21.74
CA ILE A 294 0.56 1.23 -21.63
C ILE A 294 -0.63 1.14 -22.56
N THR A 295 -1.07 -0.08 -22.87
CA THR A 295 -2.38 -0.32 -23.49
C THR A 295 -3.49 -0.26 -22.44
N LYS A 296 -4.74 -0.19 -22.86
CA LYS A 296 -5.90 -0.34 -21.98
C LYS A 296 -5.95 -1.68 -21.21
N LYS A 297 -5.18 -2.67 -21.65
CA LYS A 297 -5.00 -3.97 -20.96
C LYS A 297 -3.79 -3.99 -20.03
N GLY A 298 -3.10 -2.85 -19.86
CA GLY A 298 -1.93 -2.73 -18.98
C GLY A 298 -0.63 -3.28 -19.56
N GLU A 299 -0.59 -3.67 -20.83
CA GLU A 299 0.63 -4.09 -21.50
C GLU A 299 1.53 -2.87 -21.76
N LEU A 300 2.85 -2.98 -21.53
CA LEU A 300 3.78 -1.93 -21.87
C LEU A 300 3.99 -1.89 -23.39
N ILE A 301 3.81 -0.72 -23.98
CA ILE A 301 4.08 -0.47 -25.39
C ILE A 301 5.54 -0.12 -25.56
N VAL A 302 6.26 -0.90 -26.37
CA VAL A 302 7.68 -0.66 -26.67
C VAL A 302 7.88 -0.57 -28.16
N ASP A 303 8.30 0.60 -28.64
CA ASP A 303 8.68 0.81 -30.05
C ASP A 303 10.12 0.37 -30.25
N THR A 304 10.34 -0.63 -31.08
CA THR A 304 11.66 -1.08 -31.57
C THR A 304 11.95 -0.47 -32.94
N TRP A 305 13.13 -0.69 -33.48
CA TRP A 305 13.49 -0.23 -34.82
C TRP A 305 12.62 -0.88 -35.93
N GLU A 306 12.12 -2.11 -35.67
CA GLU A 306 11.41 -2.90 -36.67
C GLU A 306 9.89 -2.82 -36.49
N SER A 307 9.41 -2.71 -35.26
CA SER A 307 7.98 -2.81 -34.96
C SER A 307 7.63 -2.31 -33.55
N ARG A 308 6.33 -2.12 -33.33
CA ARG A 308 5.75 -1.93 -32.00
C ARG A 308 5.48 -3.29 -31.36
N LYS A 309 6.08 -3.52 -30.16
CA LYS A 309 5.86 -4.73 -29.35
C LYS A 309 5.01 -4.39 -28.14
N LEU A 310 4.10 -5.30 -27.75
CA LEU A 310 3.31 -5.22 -26.54
C LEU A 310 3.86 -6.23 -25.52
N VAL A 311 4.16 -5.75 -24.31
CA VAL A 311 4.79 -6.56 -23.27
C VAL A 311 3.80 -6.77 -22.14
N SER A 312 3.41 -8.04 -21.92
CA SER A 312 2.53 -8.42 -20.80
C SER A 312 3.31 -8.53 -19.49
N SER A 313 2.66 -8.21 -18.35
CA SER A 313 3.28 -8.10 -17.03
C SER A 313 3.73 -9.43 -16.38
N GLY A 314 3.52 -10.58 -17.02
CA GLY A 314 3.79 -11.92 -16.51
C GLY A 314 5.23 -12.14 -16.01
N GLU A 315 6.03 -12.92 -16.71
CA GLU A 315 7.41 -13.27 -16.31
C GLU A 315 8.49 -12.28 -16.77
N VAL A 316 8.11 -11.12 -17.29
CA VAL A 316 9.03 -10.15 -17.87
C VAL A 316 9.51 -9.14 -16.85
N SER A 317 10.77 -8.71 -16.96
CA SER A 317 11.35 -7.58 -16.23
C SER A 317 11.78 -6.50 -17.21
N VAL A 318 11.50 -5.25 -16.91
CA VAL A 318 11.92 -4.10 -17.71
C VAL A 318 12.94 -3.29 -16.91
N ARG A 319 14.03 -2.90 -17.56
CA ARG A 319 15.09 -2.05 -16.97
C ARG A 319 15.44 -0.91 -17.91
N GLY A 320 15.91 0.19 -17.34
CA GLY A 320 16.59 1.22 -18.11
C GLY A 320 17.88 0.66 -18.72
N ILE A 321 18.34 1.22 -19.84
CA ILE A 321 19.60 0.79 -20.49
C ILE A 321 20.81 1.11 -19.61
N TYR A 322 20.75 2.21 -18.86
CA TYR A 322 21.85 2.70 -18.05
C TYR A 322 21.63 2.54 -16.53
N GLY A 323 20.62 1.79 -16.09
CA GLY A 323 20.36 1.64 -14.67
C GLY A 323 19.08 0.86 -14.35
N TYR A 324 18.56 1.11 -13.15
CA TYR A 324 17.36 0.42 -12.67
C TYR A 324 16.08 0.91 -13.36
N VAL A 325 16.02 2.19 -13.70
CA VAL A 325 14.92 2.88 -14.40
C VAL A 325 15.35 3.50 -15.70
#